data_85125ecc8a65531a76a45ca26a7aa49a
#
_entry.id   85125ecc8a65531a76a45ca26a7aa49a
#
_cell.length_a   1.000
_cell.length_b   1.000
_cell.length_c   1.000
_cell.angle_alpha   90.00
_cell.angle_beta   90.00
_cell.angle_gamma   90.00
#
_symmetry.space_group_name_H-M   'P 1'
#
loop_
_entity.id
_entity.type
_entity.pdbx_description
1 polymer ?
#
loop_
_entity_poly.entity_id
_entity_poly.type
_entity_poly.pdbx_seq_one_letter_code
_entity_poly.pdbx_strand_id
1 'polypeptide(L)'
;MAKTVIEIPDERWAELQAYKDRLGDLLLLGLSQVKIQEALLLYQRGVVSFGRAAELAGLSQQEMMRQARAFGVHPRWSEETVEEEVA
;
A
#
# COMPACT_ATOMS: atom_id res chain seq x y z
N MET A 1 -13.79 -10.17 19.67
CA MET A 1 -13.62 -9.87 18.25
C MET A 1 -14.67 -8.87 17.79
N ALA A 2 -14.30 -7.96 16.93
CA ALA A 2 -15.24 -6.98 16.41
C ALA A 2 -16.06 -7.58 15.26
N LYS A 3 -17.29 -7.14 15.15
CA LYS A 3 -18.17 -7.53 14.03
C LYS A 3 -18.70 -6.27 13.38
N THR A 4 -18.87 -6.31 12.07
CA THR A 4 -19.44 -5.19 11.33
C THR A 4 -20.31 -5.72 10.19
N VAL A 5 -21.17 -4.85 9.69
CA VAL A 5 -22.01 -5.18 8.53
C VAL A 5 -21.58 -4.30 7.37
N ILE A 6 -21.40 -4.91 6.20
CA ILE A 6 -20.95 -4.22 4.99
C ILE A 6 -21.99 -4.44 3.90
N GLU A 7 -22.40 -3.37 3.23
CA GLU A 7 -23.27 -3.47 2.07
C GLU A 7 -22.43 -3.64 0.82
N ILE A 8 -22.75 -4.61 0.01
CA ILE A 8 -22.01 -4.93 -1.21
C ILE A 8 -23.00 -4.90 -2.38
N PRO A 9 -22.68 -4.17 -3.46
CA PRO A 9 -23.54 -4.17 -4.64
C PRO A 9 -23.75 -5.58 -5.16
N ASP A 10 -24.99 -5.88 -5.55
CA ASP A 10 -25.35 -7.23 -6.02
C ASP A 10 -24.47 -7.69 -7.18
N GLU A 11 -24.13 -6.79 -8.11
CA GLU A 11 -23.29 -7.11 -9.26
C GLU A 11 -21.87 -7.50 -8.88
N ARG A 12 -21.42 -7.11 -7.68
CA ARG A 12 -20.07 -7.44 -7.19
C ARG A 12 -20.10 -8.65 -6.23
N TRP A 13 -21.28 -9.02 -5.76
CA TRP A 13 -21.40 -10.11 -4.79
C TRP A 13 -20.88 -11.43 -5.34
N ALA A 14 -21.14 -11.70 -6.61
CA ALA A 14 -20.69 -12.93 -7.24
C ALA A 14 -19.18 -13.12 -7.18
N GLU A 15 -18.42 -12.03 -7.30
CA GLU A 15 -16.96 -12.05 -7.21
C GLU A 15 -16.49 -12.46 -5.81
N LEU A 16 -17.24 -12.06 -4.79
CA LEU A 16 -16.87 -12.31 -3.40
C LEU A 16 -17.24 -13.70 -2.93
N GLN A 17 -18.13 -14.40 -3.63
CA GLN A 17 -18.56 -15.75 -3.24
C GLN A 17 -17.40 -16.73 -3.08
N ALA A 18 -16.38 -16.60 -3.94
CA ALA A 18 -15.21 -17.47 -3.88
C ALA A 18 -14.40 -17.27 -2.58
N TYR A 19 -14.58 -16.12 -1.92
CA TYR A 19 -13.82 -15.75 -0.72
C TYR A 19 -14.68 -15.72 0.54
N LYS A 20 -15.91 -16.20 0.48
CA LYS A 20 -16.87 -16.02 1.59
C LYS A 20 -16.39 -16.58 2.93
N ASP A 21 -15.58 -17.63 2.92
CA ASP A 21 -15.08 -18.25 4.14
C ASP A 21 -13.84 -17.54 4.71
N ARG A 22 -13.33 -16.54 4.00
CA ARG A 22 -12.13 -15.79 4.43
C ARG A 22 -12.24 -14.30 4.11
N LEU A 23 -13.45 -13.76 4.27
CA LEU A 23 -13.68 -12.33 4.01
C LEU A 23 -12.87 -11.44 4.94
N GLY A 24 -12.66 -11.86 6.20
CA GLY A 24 -11.82 -11.11 7.13
C GLY A 24 -10.38 -10.98 6.63
N ASP A 25 -9.82 -12.07 6.13
CA ASP A 25 -8.46 -12.06 5.58
C ASP A 25 -8.38 -11.16 4.34
N LEU A 26 -9.41 -11.23 3.49
CA LEU A 26 -9.48 -10.39 2.30
C LEU A 26 -9.53 -8.91 2.66
N LEU A 27 -10.30 -8.55 3.69
CA LEU A 27 -10.36 -7.17 4.16
C LEU A 27 -9.03 -6.68 4.71
N LEU A 28 -8.33 -7.52 5.48
CA LEU A 28 -7.03 -7.15 6.02
C LEU A 28 -5.99 -6.97 4.91
N LEU A 29 -6.04 -7.82 3.90
CA LEU A 29 -5.17 -7.69 2.74
C LEU A 29 -5.47 -6.38 2.00
N GLY A 30 -6.75 -6.07 1.80
CA GLY A 30 -7.17 -4.83 1.17
C GLY A 30 -6.73 -3.60 1.96
N LEU A 31 -6.83 -3.66 3.28
CA LEU A 31 -6.36 -2.57 4.14
C LEU A 31 -4.87 -2.33 3.97
N SER A 32 -4.08 -3.40 3.91
CA SER A 32 -2.64 -3.27 3.69
C SER A 32 -2.34 -2.58 2.36
N GLN A 33 -3.06 -2.93 1.31
CA GLN A 33 -2.89 -2.30 0.00
C GLN A 33 -3.27 -0.82 0.04
N VAL A 34 -4.36 -0.48 0.72
CA VAL A 34 -4.78 0.92 0.86
C VAL A 34 -3.73 1.73 1.60
N LYS A 35 -3.18 1.20 2.69
CA LYS A 35 -2.13 1.88 3.44
C LYS A 35 -0.90 2.18 2.58
N ILE A 36 -0.50 1.22 1.76
CA ILE A 36 0.64 1.39 0.86
C ILE A 36 0.35 2.48 -0.16
N GLN A 37 -0.82 2.44 -0.79
CA GLN A 37 -1.22 3.43 -1.79
C GLN A 37 -1.28 4.83 -1.19
N GLU A 38 -1.88 4.98 -0.02
CA GLU A 38 -1.96 6.27 0.66
C GLU A 38 -0.58 6.81 1.02
N ALA A 39 0.29 5.95 1.53
CA ALA A 39 1.65 6.35 1.88
C ALA A 39 2.44 6.82 0.66
N LEU A 40 2.31 6.10 -0.46
CA LEU A 40 2.96 6.48 -1.70
C LEU A 40 2.42 7.80 -2.25
N LEU A 41 1.12 8.02 -2.12
CA LEU A 41 0.51 9.29 -2.55
C LEU A 41 1.06 10.46 -1.73
N LEU A 42 1.18 10.30 -0.41
CA LEU A 42 1.75 11.33 0.45
C LEU A 42 3.22 11.61 0.08
N TYR A 43 3.95 10.56 -0.22
CA TYR A 43 5.33 10.71 -0.67
C TYR A 43 5.41 11.48 -1.99
N GLN A 44 4.57 11.12 -2.96
CA GLN A 44 4.53 11.80 -4.25
C GLN A 44 4.19 13.28 -4.12
N ARG A 45 3.34 13.62 -3.17
CA ARG A 45 2.95 15.00 -2.90
C ARG A 45 3.99 15.78 -2.09
N GLY A 46 5.05 15.12 -1.66
CA GLY A 46 6.10 15.75 -0.89
C GLY A 46 5.74 15.98 0.58
N VAL A 47 4.65 15.36 1.06
CA VAL A 47 4.21 15.51 2.45
C VAL A 47 5.09 14.74 3.41
N VAL A 48 5.58 13.57 2.99
CA VAL A 48 6.43 12.72 3.81
C VAL A 48 7.64 12.26 3.01
N SER A 49 8.71 11.89 3.73
CA SER A 49 9.87 11.25 3.10
C SER A 49 9.52 9.82 2.71
N PHE A 50 10.35 9.20 1.89
CA PHE A 50 10.15 7.81 1.50
C PHE A 50 10.23 6.88 2.71
N GLY A 51 11.18 7.11 3.61
CA GLY A 51 11.30 6.33 4.85
C GLY A 51 10.06 6.44 5.72
N ARG A 52 9.50 7.64 5.84
CA ARG A 52 8.27 7.84 6.60
C ARG A 52 7.09 7.15 5.93
N ALA A 53 7.03 7.19 4.60
CA ALA A 53 5.98 6.48 3.86
C ALA A 53 6.04 4.98 4.14
N ALA A 54 7.25 4.40 4.16
CA ALA A 54 7.42 2.99 4.48
C ALA A 54 6.91 2.68 5.90
N GLU A 55 7.23 3.53 6.88
CA GLU A 55 6.72 3.37 8.26
C GLU A 55 5.20 3.41 8.29
N LEU A 56 4.58 4.36 7.60
CA LEU A 56 3.13 4.49 7.55
C LEU A 56 2.47 3.24 6.95
N ALA A 57 3.13 2.64 5.97
CA ALA A 57 2.64 1.42 5.35
C ALA A 57 2.97 0.15 6.16
N GLY A 58 3.80 0.28 7.20
CA GLY A 58 4.23 -0.87 7.99
C GLY A 58 5.23 -1.76 7.27
N LEU A 59 6.02 -1.19 6.36
CA LEU A 59 6.97 -1.92 5.53
C LEU A 59 8.39 -1.45 5.76
N SER A 60 9.35 -2.33 5.46
CA SER A 60 10.74 -1.91 5.35
C SER A 60 10.90 -1.03 4.11
N GLN A 61 11.98 -0.26 4.05
CA GLN A 61 12.24 0.57 2.88
C GLN A 61 12.43 -0.28 1.62
N GLN A 62 13.05 -1.44 1.73
CA GLN A 62 13.23 -2.35 0.61
C GLN A 62 11.90 -2.84 0.07
N GLU A 63 11.01 -3.25 0.96
CA GLU A 63 9.68 -3.71 0.56
C GLU A 63 8.88 -2.55 -0.03
N MET A 64 8.96 -1.37 0.58
CA MET A 64 8.30 -0.18 0.05
C MET A 64 8.80 0.17 -1.34
N MET A 65 10.09 -0.01 -1.59
CA MET A 65 10.67 0.20 -2.91
C MET A 65 10.03 -0.72 -3.95
N ARG A 66 9.86 -1.99 -3.60
CA ARG A 66 9.20 -2.94 -4.50
C ARG A 66 7.76 -2.55 -4.78
N GLN A 67 7.05 -2.13 -3.74
CA GLN A 67 5.66 -1.69 -3.89
C GLN A 67 5.56 -0.42 -4.74
N ALA A 68 6.48 0.51 -4.53
CA ALA A 68 6.52 1.74 -5.32
C ALA A 68 6.68 1.43 -6.80
N ARG A 69 7.58 0.52 -7.15
CA ARG A 69 7.78 0.10 -8.54
C ARG A 69 6.52 -0.51 -9.12
N ALA A 70 5.83 -1.34 -8.33
CA ALA A 70 4.59 -1.99 -8.78
C ALA A 70 3.50 -0.96 -9.10
N PHE A 71 3.48 0.17 -8.38
CA PHE A 71 2.51 1.24 -8.61
C PHE A 71 3.01 2.32 -9.57
N GLY A 72 4.19 2.10 -10.17
CA GLY A 72 4.75 3.07 -11.11
C GLY A 72 5.30 4.33 -10.45
N VAL A 73 5.57 4.28 -9.16
CA VAL A 73 6.14 5.40 -8.41
C VAL A 73 7.66 5.24 -8.38
N HIS A 74 8.38 6.28 -8.79
CA HIS A 74 9.83 6.29 -8.77
C HIS A 74 10.29 7.08 -7.55
N PRO A 75 10.86 6.40 -6.53
CA PRO A 75 11.35 7.12 -5.36
C PRO A 75 12.48 8.08 -5.71
N ARG A 76 12.31 9.34 -5.36
CA ARG A 76 13.30 10.37 -5.66
C ARG A 76 14.64 10.09 -4.97
N TRP A 77 14.58 9.56 -3.77
CA TRP A 77 15.79 9.28 -3.03
C TRP A 77 16.67 8.22 -3.70
N SER A 78 16.08 7.31 -4.48
CA SER A 78 16.87 6.29 -5.16
C SER A 78 17.77 6.89 -6.23
N GLU A 79 17.39 8.01 -6.82
CA GLU A 79 18.20 8.74 -7.78
C GLU A 79 19.20 9.65 -7.07
N GLU A 80 18.69 10.47 -6.15
CA GLU A 80 19.50 11.41 -5.39
C GLU A 80 20.52 10.72 -4.51
N THR A 81 20.12 9.66 -3.82
CA THR A 81 20.99 8.93 -2.92
C THR A 81 22.12 8.25 -3.68
N VAL A 82 21.83 7.69 -4.85
CA VAL A 82 22.85 7.07 -5.68
C VAL A 82 23.86 8.10 -6.13
N GLU A 83 23.42 9.27 -6.54
CA GLU A 83 24.30 10.36 -6.93
C GLU A 83 25.17 10.83 -5.76
N GLU A 84 24.58 10.97 -4.58
CA GLU A 84 25.30 11.36 -3.37
C GLU A 84 26.33 10.32 -2.97
N GLU A 85 26.00 9.05 -3.05
CA GLU A 85 26.93 7.97 -2.72
C GLU A 85 28.08 7.88 -3.69
N VAL A 86 27.83 8.18 -4.93
CA VAL A 86 28.86 8.17 -5.96
C VAL A 86 29.74 9.42 -5.88
N ALA A 87 29.15 10.52 -5.47
CA ALA A 87 29.87 11.76 -5.32
C ALA A 87 30.71 11.77 -4.05
#